data_08a6f775968fdcccf11bc439c443b340
#
_entry.id   08a6f775968fdcccf11bc439c443b340
#
_cell.length_a   1.000
_cell.length_b   1.000
_cell.length_c   1.000
_cell.angle_alpha   90.00
_cell.angle_beta   90.00
_cell.angle_gamma   90.00
#
_symmetry.space_group_name_H-M   'P 1'
#
loop_
_entity.id
_entity.type
_entity.pdbx_description
1 polymer ?
#
loop_
_entity_poly.entity_id
_entity_poly.type
_entity_poly.pdbx_seq_one_letter_code
_entity_poly.pdbx_strand_id
1 'polypeptide(L)'
;KALFDKEGKAYVDTELDILYKGEKVATAKVYIGIKGDTDLSGKVEATDMYYSSYYIARQGAGTKSAKLLDGTDYAKDANLEKLSYFLTDIDTESKAGENSASGKIEATDLYYQAYYIALMGAGHKSTTWDNPVCPDLKNLKGSMWAE
;
A
#
# COMPACT_ATOMS: atom_id res chain seq x y z
N LYS A 1 11.30 -9.25 12.86
CA LYS A 1 11.93 -8.11 13.55
C LYS A 1 11.66 -6.88 12.73
N ALA A 2 10.99 -5.89 13.33
CA ALA A 2 10.43 -4.78 12.63
C ALA A 2 11.46 -4.04 11.76
N LEU A 3 11.30 -4.11 10.46
CA LEU A 3 12.01 -3.29 9.48
C LEU A 3 11.75 -1.79 9.73
N PHE A 4 10.67 -1.47 10.44
CA PHE A 4 10.13 -0.14 10.63
C PHE A 4 10.54 0.55 11.94
N ASP A 5 11.37 -0.08 12.79
CA ASP A 5 11.42 0.27 14.22
C ASP A 5 12.66 1.07 14.66
N LYS A 6 13.54 1.47 13.77
CA LYS A 6 14.78 2.12 14.21
C LYS A 6 14.70 3.64 14.37
N GLU A 7 13.69 4.30 13.81
CA GLU A 7 13.57 5.75 13.83
C GLU A 7 12.12 6.25 13.89
N GLY A 8 11.13 5.41 14.22
CA GLY A 8 9.71 5.81 14.20
C GLY A 8 9.15 6.07 12.80
N LYS A 9 9.83 5.59 11.76
CA LYS A 9 9.34 5.70 10.39
C LYS A 9 8.37 4.57 10.09
N ALA A 10 7.25 4.91 9.49
CA ALA A 10 6.22 3.99 9.04
C ALA A 10 6.58 3.27 7.72
N TYR A 11 7.66 3.63 7.10
CA TYR A 11 8.18 3.04 5.87
C TYR A 11 9.71 3.05 5.89
N VAL A 12 10.31 2.18 5.09
CA VAL A 12 11.75 2.16 4.86
C VAL A 12 12.02 2.71 3.47
N ASP A 13 12.94 3.65 3.37
CA ASP A 13 13.56 4.05 2.13
C ASP A 13 15.04 3.63 2.14
N THR A 14 15.47 2.98 1.09
CA THR A 14 16.84 2.54 0.92
C THR A 14 17.29 2.69 -0.52
N GLU A 15 18.60 2.78 -0.71
CA GLU A 15 19.19 2.81 -2.03
C GLU A 15 19.88 1.47 -2.30
N LEU A 16 19.60 0.93 -3.48
CA LEU A 16 20.24 -0.29 -3.99
C LEU A 16 21.08 0.05 -5.21
N ASP A 17 22.34 -0.37 -5.18
CA ASP A 17 23.20 -0.25 -6.35
C ASP A 17 22.91 -1.36 -7.35
N ILE A 18 22.66 -0.97 -8.58
CA ILE A 18 22.48 -1.89 -9.70
C ILE A 18 23.86 -2.12 -10.31
N LEU A 19 24.32 -3.37 -10.28
CA LEU A 19 25.62 -3.74 -10.82
C LEU A 19 25.47 -4.49 -12.15
N TYR A 20 26.32 -4.16 -13.11
CA TYR A 20 26.51 -4.93 -14.33
C TYR A 20 27.99 -5.35 -14.44
N LYS A 21 28.24 -6.66 -14.49
CA LYS A 21 29.60 -7.23 -14.50
C LYS A 21 30.50 -6.75 -13.34
N GLY A 22 29.87 -6.48 -12.18
CA GLY A 22 30.58 -6.02 -10.97
C GLY A 22 30.76 -4.49 -10.88
N GLU A 23 30.40 -3.74 -11.91
CA GLU A 23 30.48 -2.28 -11.91
C GLU A 23 29.10 -1.67 -11.66
N LYS A 24 29.05 -0.62 -10.83
CA LYS A 24 27.82 0.12 -10.55
C LYS A 24 27.39 0.91 -11.79
N VAL A 25 26.21 0.56 -12.33
CA VAL A 25 25.63 1.21 -13.50
C VAL A 25 24.47 2.14 -13.17
N ALA A 26 23.82 1.94 -12.02
CA ALA A 26 22.72 2.78 -11.57
C ALA A 26 22.50 2.62 -10.04
N THR A 27 21.69 3.52 -9.47
CA THR A 27 21.13 3.39 -8.12
C THR A 27 19.62 3.44 -8.21
N ALA A 28 18.93 2.51 -7.56
CA ALA A 28 17.48 2.51 -7.42
C ALA A 28 17.10 2.84 -5.98
N LYS A 29 16.17 3.78 -5.79
CA LYS A 29 15.56 4.04 -4.49
C LYS A 29 14.37 3.10 -4.29
N VAL A 30 14.39 2.35 -3.20
CA VAL A 30 13.39 1.33 -2.86
C VAL A 30 12.65 1.79 -1.62
N TYR A 31 11.33 1.70 -1.66
CA TYR A 31 10.44 1.97 -0.54
C TYR A 31 9.73 0.70 -0.12
N ILE A 32 9.61 0.49 1.20
CA ILE A 32 8.88 -0.63 1.79
C ILE A 32 7.90 -0.04 2.81
N GLY A 33 6.64 -0.40 2.71
CA GLY A 33 5.58 0.02 3.62
C GLY A 33 4.69 -1.15 4.03
N ILE A 34 3.70 -0.89 4.87
CA ILE A 34 2.70 -1.85 5.31
C ILE A 34 1.51 -1.76 4.37
N LYS A 35 1.10 -2.89 3.77
CA LYS A 35 -0.09 -2.92 2.90
C LYS A 35 -1.32 -2.46 3.69
N GLY A 36 -2.09 -1.55 3.10
CA GLY A 36 -3.26 -0.95 3.72
C GLY A 36 -2.98 0.29 4.58
N ASP A 37 -1.71 0.60 4.87
CA ASP A 37 -1.27 1.81 5.60
C ASP A 37 -1.26 3.00 4.63
N THR A 38 -2.41 3.64 4.48
CA THR A 38 -2.63 4.72 3.51
C THR A 38 -1.93 6.01 3.93
N ASP A 39 -1.97 6.35 5.22
CA ASP A 39 -1.42 7.60 5.75
C ASP A 39 0.06 7.49 6.13
N LEU A 40 0.66 6.31 5.94
CA LEU A 40 2.05 5.99 6.27
C LEU A 40 2.35 6.19 7.76
N SER A 41 1.41 5.82 8.63
CA SER A 41 1.56 5.89 10.09
C SER A 41 2.30 4.68 10.68
N GLY A 42 2.47 3.60 9.91
CA GLY A 42 3.06 2.34 10.33
C GLY A 42 2.07 1.36 10.95
N LYS A 43 0.78 1.63 10.80
CA LYS A 43 -0.33 0.78 11.25
C LYS A 43 -1.43 0.78 10.20
N VAL A 44 -2.30 -0.21 10.30
CA VAL A 44 -3.55 -0.23 9.50
C VAL A 44 -4.71 -0.06 10.47
N GLU A 45 -5.34 1.10 10.42
CA GLU A 45 -6.40 1.49 11.36
C GLU A 45 -7.46 2.40 10.70
N ALA A 46 -8.40 2.91 11.46
CA ALA A 46 -9.53 3.68 10.91
C ALA A 46 -9.12 4.97 10.16
N THR A 47 -7.96 5.53 10.47
CA THR A 47 -7.41 6.70 9.76
C THR A 47 -7.07 6.39 8.31
N ASP A 48 -6.60 5.18 7.99
CA ASP A 48 -6.34 4.76 6.62
C ASP A 48 -7.62 4.73 5.78
N MET A 49 -8.70 4.21 6.37
CA MET A 49 -10.01 4.22 5.74
C MET A 49 -10.53 5.65 5.52
N TYR A 50 -10.25 6.56 6.46
CA TYR A 50 -10.61 7.97 6.28
C TYR A 50 -9.92 8.56 5.07
N TYR A 51 -8.59 8.41 4.92
CA TYR A 51 -7.85 8.96 3.78
C TYR A 51 -8.27 8.30 2.46
N SER A 52 -8.46 6.97 2.44
CA SER A 52 -8.94 6.25 1.26
C SER A 52 -10.34 6.72 0.84
N SER A 53 -11.29 6.83 1.78
CA SER A 53 -12.66 7.27 1.48
C SER A 53 -12.70 8.74 1.04
N TYR A 54 -11.90 9.59 1.67
CA TYR A 54 -11.78 11.01 1.30
C TYR A 54 -11.22 11.19 -0.11
N TYR A 55 -10.19 10.41 -0.45
CA TYR A 55 -9.64 10.37 -1.81
C TYR A 55 -10.69 9.94 -2.83
N ILE A 56 -11.39 8.82 -2.60
CA ILE A 56 -12.45 8.30 -3.47
C ILE A 56 -13.55 9.35 -3.67
N ALA A 57 -14.01 9.98 -2.59
CA ALA A 57 -15.04 11.01 -2.66
C ALA A 57 -14.62 12.22 -3.49
N ARG A 58 -13.37 12.69 -3.34
CA ARG A 58 -12.84 13.81 -4.13
C ARG A 58 -12.67 13.46 -5.60
N GLN A 59 -12.21 12.24 -5.90
CA GLN A 59 -12.14 11.75 -7.29
C GLN A 59 -13.54 11.70 -7.92
N GLY A 60 -14.51 11.16 -7.20
CA GLY A 60 -15.91 11.12 -7.64
C GLY A 60 -16.52 12.50 -7.86
N ALA A 61 -16.11 13.52 -7.09
CA ALA A 61 -16.47 14.91 -7.27
C ALA A 61 -15.69 15.61 -8.41
N GLY A 62 -14.83 14.89 -9.14
CA GLY A 62 -14.07 15.43 -10.26
C GLY A 62 -12.79 16.17 -9.88
N THR A 63 -12.31 16.07 -8.63
CA THR A 63 -11.08 16.72 -8.17
C THR A 63 -9.86 15.94 -8.65
N LYS A 64 -9.39 16.20 -9.87
CA LYS A 64 -8.25 15.50 -10.49
C LYS A 64 -6.93 15.62 -9.73
N SER A 65 -6.77 16.62 -8.89
CA SER A 65 -5.57 16.85 -8.07
C SER A 65 -5.65 16.21 -6.69
N ALA A 66 -6.70 15.43 -6.38
CA ALA A 66 -6.81 14.75 -5.10
C ALA A 66 -5.68 13.73 -4.93
N LYS A 67 -5.11 13.68 -3.73
CA LYS A 67 -4.07 12.73 -3.34
C LYS A 67 -4.50 11.99 -2.08
N LEU A 68 -3.97 10.79 -1.89
CA LEU A 68 -4.21 9.98 -0.67
C LEU A 68 -3.62 10.66 0.56
N LEU A 69 -2.44 11.26 0.42
CA LEU A 69 -1.73 11.90 1.52
C LEU A 69 -2.14 13.36 1.78
N ASP A 70 -3.19 13.87 1.09
CA ASP A 70 -3.68 15.23 1.34
C ASP A 70 -4.12 15.38 2.81
N GLY A 71 -3.51 16.34 3.50
CA GLY A 71 -3.74 16.59 4.93
C GLY A 71 -2.75 15.92 5.87
N THR A 72 -1.83 15.09 5.36
CA THR A 72 -0.71 14.53 6.12
C THR A 72 0.57 15.36 5.97
N ASP A 73 1.57 15.10 6.81
CA ASP A 73 2.90 15.71 6.68
C ASP A 73 3.62 15.31 5.38
N TYR A 74 3.17 14.24 4.73
CA TYR A 74 3.73 13.69 3.50
C TYR A 74 3.08 14.21 2.21
N ALA A 75 2.08 15.08 2.29
CA ALA A 75 1.27 15.53 1.15
C ALA A 75 2.05 16.14 -0.03
N LYS A 76 3.28 16.59 0.21
CA LYS A 76 4.15 17.21 -0.81
C LYS A 76 5.15 16.24 -1.43
N ASP A 77 5.30 15.03 -0.89
CA ASP A 77 6.25 14.05 -1.40
C ASP A 77 5.59 13.13 -2.44
N ALA A 78 5.97 13.33 -3.70
CA ALA A 78 5.42 12.57 -4.81
C ALA A 78 5.80 11.07 -4.78
N ASN A 79 6.91 10.70 -4.16
CA ASN A 79 7.31 9.30 -4.04
C ASN A 79 6.52 8.61 -2.94
N LEU A 80 6.28 9.30 -1.83
CA LEU A 80 5.45 8.79 -0.75
C LEU A 80 3.97 8.68 -1.18
N GLU A 81 3.48 9.60 -1.99
CA GLU A 81 2.14 9.47 -2.60
C GLU A 81 2.03 8.19 -3.45
N LYS A 82 3.06 7.88 -4.27
CA LYS A 82 3.08 6.62 -5.03
C LYS A 82 3.15 5.40 -4.13
N LEU A 83 3.92 5.47 -3.04
CA LEU A 83 3.99 4.40 -2.05
C LEU A 83 2.62 4.20 -1.40
N SER A 84 1.99 5.27 -0.88
CA SER A 84 0.65 5.21 -0.30
C SER A 84 -0.36 4.61 -1.27
N TYR A 85 -0.34 5.03 -2.54
CA TYR A 85 -1.21 4.49 -3.57
C TYR A 85 -0.99 2.98 -3.75
N PHE A 86 0.25 2.52 -3.88
CA PHE A 86 0.59 1.10 -3.98
C PHE A 86 0.15 0.29 -2.76
N LEU A 87 0.27 0.86 -1.55
CA LEU A 87 -0.14 0.19 -0.31
C LEU A 87 -1.66 0.12 -0.17
N THR A 88 -2.38 1.09 -0.70
CA THR A 88 -3.84 1.22 -0.60
C THR A 88 -4.59 0.41 -1.66
N ASP A 89 -4.02 0.24 -2.87
CA ASP A 89 -4.58 -0.57 -3.96
C ASP A 89 -4.49 -2.06 -3.61
N ILE A 90 -5.51 -2.58 -2.93
CA ILE A 90 -5.54 -3.93 -2.36
C ILE A 90 -6.22 -4.92 -3.29
N ASP A 91 -7.25 -4.48 -4.02
CA ASP A 91 -8.00 -5.34 -4.90
C ASP A 91 -7.18 -5.76 -6.13
N THR A 92 -7.66 -6.78 -6.82
CA THR A 92 -6.99 -7.35 -7.97
C THR A 92 -7.93 -7.42 -9.17
N GLU A 93 -7.39 -7.14 -10.36
CA GLU A 93 -8.07 -7.42 -11.62
C GLU A 93 -7.50 -8.71 -12.24
N SER A 94 -8.38 -9.61 -12.64
CA SER A 94 -7.99 -10.78 -13.43
C SER A 94 -8.13 -10.47 -14.92
N LYS A 95 -7.01 -10.43 -15.62
CA LYS A 95 -6.99 -10.31 -17.09
C LYS A 95 -6.24 -11.51 -17.67
N ALA A 96 -6.92 -12.27 -18.53
CA ALA A 96 -6.32 -13.40 -19.25
C ALA A 96 -5.68 -14.47 -18.34
N GLY A 97 -6.22 -14.67 -17.13
CA GLY A 97 -5.70 -15.66 -16.17
C GLY A 97 -4.53 -15.19 -15.33
N GLU A 98 -4.25 -13.90 -15.36
CA GLU A 98 -3.22 -13.24 -14.54
C GLU A 98 -3.88 -12.23 -13.61
N ASN A 99 -3.61 -12.32 -12.32
CA ASN A 99 -4.04 -11.31 -11.36
C ASN A 99 -2.99 -10.19 -11.30
N SER A 100 -3.45 -8.95 -11.36
CA SER A 100 -2.64 -7.75 -11.13
C SER A 100 -3.38 -6.84 -10.15
N ALA A 101 -2.68 -5.92 -9.49
CA ALA A 101 -3.33 -4.83 -8.77
C ALA A 101 -4.26 -4.08 -9.73
N SER A 102 -5.41 -3.59 -9.24
CA SER A 102 -6.41 -2.93 -10.09
C SER A 102 -5.87 -1.64 -10.72
N GLY A 103 -4.88 -1.03 -10.08
CA GLY A 103 -4.30 0.25 -10.48
C GLY A 103 -5.19 1.44 -10.19
N LYS A 104 -6.23 1.24 -9.35
CA LYS A 104 -7.17 2.28 -8.95
C LYS A 104 -7.45 2.13 -7.46
N ILE A 105 -7.80 3.24 -6.83
CA ILE A 105 -8.31 3.22 -5.45
C ILE A 105 -9.82 3.40 -5.52
N GLU A 106 -10.54 2.35 -5.14
CA GLU A 106 -11.99 2.24 -5.27
C GLU A 106 -12.65 1.76 -3.96
N ALA A 107 -13.96 1.64 -3.97
CA ALA A 107 -14.73 1.15 -2.82
C ALA A 107 -14.33 -0.27 -2.38
N THR A 108 -13.81 -1.08 -3.30
CA THR A 108 -13.34 -2.44 -3.03
C THR A 108 -12.12 -2.44 -2.12
N ASP A 109 -11.16 -1.52 -2.35
CA ASP A 109 -9.99 -1.36 -1.47
C ASP A 109 -10.42 -0.97 -0.06
N LEU A 110 -11.35 -0.02 0.04
CA LEU A 110 -11.91 0.41 1.31
C LEU A 110 -12.61 -0.73 2.05
N TYR A 111 -13.34 -1.60 1.31
CA TYR A 111 -13.95 -2.81 1.87
C TYR A 111 -12.88 -3.75 2.46
N TYR A 112 -11.79 -4.01 1.74
CA TYR A 112 -10.72 -4.86 2.24
C TYR A 112 -10.00 -4.27 3.44
N GLN A 113 -9.75 -2.95 3.46
CA GLN A 113 -9.22 -2.27 4.65
C GLN A 113 -10.14 -2.47 5.85
N ALA A 114 -11.45 -2.22 5.68
CA ALA A 114 -12.44 -2.40 6.74
C ALA A 114 -12.48 -3.84 7.27
N TYR A 115 -12.42 -4.80 6.36
CA TYR A 115 -12.46 -6.23 6.71
C TYR A 115 -11.20 -6.63 7.50
N TYR A 116 -10.01 -6.21 7.06
CA TYR A 116 -8.77 -6.45 7.78
C TYR A 116 -8.82 -5.85 9.20
N ILE A 117 -9.21 -4.58 9.32
CA ILE A 117 -9.31 -3.88 10.61
C ILE A 117 -10.31 -4.59 11.53
N ALA A 118 -11.47 -5.02 11.01
CA ALA A 118 -12.48 -5.72 11.77
C ALA A 118 -11.96 -7.07 12.32
N LEU A 119 -11.27 -7.85 11.49
CA LEU A 119 -10.69 -9.14 11.90
C LEU A 119 -9.61 -8.93 12.99
N MET A 120 -8.72 -7.97 12.78
CA MET A 120 -7.68 -7.66 13.77
C MET A 120 -8.28 -7.17 15.09
N GLY A 121 -9.32 -6.33 15.03
CA GLY A 121 -10.07 -5.85 16.21
C GLY A 121 -10.83 -6.96 16.93
N ALA A 122 -11.30 -7.97 16.21
CA ALA A 122 -11.92 -9.17 16.78
C ALA A 122 -10.91 -10.17 17.36
N GLY A 123 -9.61 -9.87 17.32
CA GLY A 123 -8.54 -10.70 17.88
C GLY A 123 -8.01 -11.80 16.97
N HIS A 124 -8.34 -11.78 15.68
CA HIS A 124 -7.81 -12.73 14.68
C HIS A 124 -6.38 -12.34 14.27
N LYS A 125 -5.41 -12.53 15.15
CA LYS A 125 -4.01 -12.10 15.00
C LYS A 125 -3.25 -12.80 13.87
N SER A 126 -3.78 -13.89 13.32
CA SER A 126 -3.22 -14.60 12.17
C SER A 126 -3.73 -14.09 10.83
N THR A 127 -4.54 -13.01 10.83
CA THR A 127 -5.04 -12.40 9.60
C THR A 127 -3.89 -11.77 8.81
N THR A 128 -3.83 -12.09 7.53
CA THR A 128 -2.96 -11.47 6.54
C THR A 128 -3.80 -10.93 5.39
N TRP A 129 -3.22 -10.11 4.53
CA TRP A 129 -3.98 -9.55 3.40
C TRP A 129 -4.44 -10.62 2.41
N ASP A 130 -3.66 -11.66 2.21
CA ASP A 130 -3.95 -12.79 1.32
C ASP A 130 -4.75 -13.91 2.01
N ASN A 131 -4.99 -13.82 3.33
CA ASN A 131 -5.73 -14.82 4.10
C ASN A 131 -6.38 -14.23 5.37
N PRO A 132 -7.70 -14.07 5.43
CA PRO A 132 -8.69 -14.33 4.38
C PRO A 132 -9.15 -13.08 3.63
N VAL A 133 -8.48 -11.92 3.77
CA VAL A 133 -9.01 -10.62 3.35
C VAL A 133 -9.18 -10.54 1.83
N CYS A 134 -8.13 -10.77 1.08
CA CYS A 134 -8.14 -10.79 -0.38
C CYS A 134 -7.30 -11.97 -0.89
N PRO A 135 -7.88 -13.19 -1.01
CA PRO A 135 -7.12 -14.39 -1.38
C PRO A 135 -6.43 -14.33 -2.74
N ASP A 136 -6.92 -13.48 -3.64
CA ASP A 136 -6.33 -13.31 -4.98
C ASP A 136 -4.95 -12.68 -4.96
N LEU A 137 -4.57 -12.03 -3.85
CA LEU A 137 -3.22 -11.47 -3.66
C LEU A 137 -2.12 -12.54 -3.74
N LYS A 138 -2.40 -13.80 -3.42
CA LYS A 138 -1.44 -14.93 -3.56
C LYS A 138 -0.98 -15.15 -5.00
N ASN A 139 -1.81 -14.77 -5.96
CA ASN A 139 -1.61 -15.05 -7.38
C ASN A 139 -1.19 -13.80 -8.17
N LEU A 140 -0.83 -12.72 -7.50
CA LEU A 140 -0.36 -11.51 -8.18
C LEU A 140 0.96 -11.78 -8.91
N LYS A 141 0.95 -11.63 -10.23
CA LYS A 141 2.19 -11.60 -11.01
C LYS A 141 2.97 -10.32 -10.69
N GLY A 142 4.25 -10.50 -10.39
CA GLY A 142 5.14 -9.39 -10.05
C GLY A 142 4.88 -8.79 -8.67
N SER A 143 4.03 -9.40 -7.84
CA SER A 143 3.92 -8.97 -6.46
C SER A 143 5.22 -9.30 -5.72
N MET A 144 5.83 -8.31 -5.11
CA MET A 144 6.97 -8.49 -4.21
C MET A 144 6.49 -8.82 -2.78
N TRP A 145 5.45 -9.65 -2.67
CA TRP A 145 5.06 -10.18 -1.37
C TRP A 145 6.08 -11.24 -1.00
N ALA A 146 7.00 -10.90 -0.11
CA ALA A 146 7.79 -11.90 0.56
C ALA A 146 6.85 -12.70 1.48
N GLU A 147 6.88 -14.01 1.34
CA GLU A 147 6.33 -14.94 2.32
C GLU A 147 7.00 -14.76 3.69
#